data_25cec97f8cf658bfa1406696da021a05
#
_entry.id   25cec97f8cf658bfa1406696da021a05
#
_cell.length_a   1.000
_cell.length_b   1.000
_cell.length_c   1.000
_cell.angle_alpha   90.00
_cell.angle_beta   90.00
_cell.angle_gamma   90.00
#
_symmetry.space_group_name_H-M   'P 1'
#
loop_
_entity.id
_entity.type
_entity.pdbx_description
1 polymer ?
#
loop_
_entity_poly.entity_id
_entity_poly.type
_entity_poly.pdbx_seq_one_letter_code
_entity_poly.pdbx_strand_id
1 'polypeptide(L)'
;MAAKKSTKSKAPEKKIFTDSEYSVKRIYQKSNKKKPAEDSGKYPFTRGIHPGMFRERFWTMRQYSGFGDAKLTNERFKFMLEKGQTGLSMAFDLPTQIGYDSDSPQAEGEVGKVGVSITSIKDMMTAFDGIPLGKVSSSMTINSTASTLLAYYIAVGESQGFKSTELRGTTQNDILKEYIARNTYIYPPEPSMRLIGDMIEFCAEKVPSWYPVSISGYHMREAGCTATQEIAFTLANAIAYIQTCLDKGLKIDDFAPRLSFFFCCTIEFFEEVAKFRVARKVYAKILKEKFHAKNPRSLQLKFHTQTSGESLTAQQPNNNIVRVAIQTMAAVAGGTQSLHTNSRDEALALPTQESAKIALRTQQI
;
A
#
# COMPACT_ATOMS: atom_id res chain seq x y z
N MET A 1 -11.24 28.95 -67.05
CA MET A 1 -11.86 27.95 -66.15
C MET A 1 -10.97 27.72 -64.96
N ALA A 2 -11.30 28.27 -63.80
CA ALA A 2 -10.54 28.14 -62.56
C ALA A 2 -11.11 26.98 -61.74
N ALA A 3 -10.24 25.99 -61.47
CA ALA A 3 -10.62 24.82 -60.69
C ALA A 3 -10.81 25.20 -59.20
N LYS A 4 -12.06 25.08 -58.69
CA LYS A 4 -12.38 25.17 -57.25
C LYS A 4 -11.71 24.05 -56.47
N LYS A 5 -10.71 24.37 -55.63
CA LYS A 5 -10.17 23.46 -54.62
C LYS A 5 -11.28 23.17 -53.58
N SER A 6 -11.76 21.96 -53.53
CA SER A 6 -12.67 21.44 -52.49
C SER A 6 -11.93 21.40 -51.18
N THR A 7 -12.24 22.29 -50.23
CA THR A 7 -11.84 22.18 -48.84
C THR A 7 -12.68 21.14 -48.12
N LYS A 8 -12.18 19.91 -48.03
CA LYS A 8 -12.77 18.92 -47.15
C LYS A 8 -12.68 19.44 -45.70
N SER A 9 -13.81 19.78 -45.08
CA SER A 9 -13.89 20.06 -43.68
C SER A 9 -13.45 18.82 -42.89
N LYS A 10 -12.36 18.94 -42.15
CA LYS A 10 -11.97 17.87 -41.19
C LYS A 10 -13.06 17.72 -40.17
N ALA A 11 -13.58 16.49 -39.98
CA ALA A 11 -14.48 16.18 -38.90
C ALA A 11 -13.84 16.63 -37.56
N PRO A 12 -14.63 17.11 -36.59
CA PRO A 12 -14.11 17.55 -35.30
C PRO A 12 -13.37 16.41 -34.63
N GLU A 13 -12.14 16.67 -34.18
CA GLU A 13 -11.29 15.68 -33.52
C GLU A 13 -11.94 15.29 -32.18
N LYS A 14 -12.27 13.99 -32.02
CA LYS A 14 -12.85 13.46 -30.78
C LYS A 14 -11.81 13.63 -29.66
N LYS A 15 -12.10 14.45 -28.68
CA LYS A 15 -11.28 14.59 -27.49
C LYS A 15 -11.41 13.33 -26.65
N ILE A 16 -10.29 12.75 -26.27
CA ILE A 16 -10.18 11.59 -25.36
C ILE A 16 -9.60 12.11 -24.05
N PHE A 17 -10.14 11.65 -22.94
CA PHE A 17 -9.71 12.02 -21.60
C PHE A 17 -9.37 10.77 -20.80
N THR A 18 -8.45 10.90 -19.83
CA THR A 18 -8.24 9.91 -18.76
C THR A 18 -9.38 10.01 -17.74
N ASP A 19 -9.44 9.08 -16.78
CA ASP A 19 -10.39 9.13 -15.65
C ASP A 19 -10.15 10.34 -14.73
N SER A 20 -8.91 10.87 -14.71
CA SER A 20 -8.55 12.14 -14.06
C SER A 20 -8.84 13.38 -14.93
N GLU A 21 -9.66 13.24 -15.96
CA GLU A 21 -10.09 14.31 -16.88
C GLU A 21 -8.96 15.00 -17.69
N TYR A 22 -7.77 14.39 -17.77
CA TYR A 22 -6.71 14.93 -18.62
C TYR A 22 -6.95 14.60 -20.10
N SER A 23 -6.85 15.61 -20.94
CA SER A 23 -6.93 15.44 -22.39
C SER A 23 -5.74 14.64 -22.92
N VAL A 24 -6.02 13.53 -23.58
CA VAL A 24 -5.01 12.70 -24.25
C VAL A 24 -4.83 13.17 -25.69
N LYS A 25 -3.59 13.45 -26.08
CA LYS A 25 -3.29 13.84 -27.45
C LYS A 25 -3.39 12.63 -28.38
N ARG A 26 -3.89 12.84 -29.58
CA ARG A 26 -3.91 11.80 -30.62
C ARG A 26 -2.52 11.25 -30.93
N ILE A 27 -1.51 12.10 -30.93
CA ILE A 27 -0.12 11.75 -31.21
C ILE A 27 0.79 12.50 -30.25
N TYR A 28 1.68 11.78 -29.57
CA TYR A 28 2.77 12.36 -28.79
C TYR A 28 4.04 12.34 -29.62
N GLN A 29 4.56 13.52 -29.92
CA GLN A 29 5.81 13.67 -30.67
C GLN A 29 6.98 13.86 -29.71
N LYS A 30 8.22 13.57 -30.21
CA LYS A 30 9.44 13.83 -29.46
C LYS A 30 9.51 15.30 -29.08
N SER A 31 9.65 15.57 -27.78
CA SER A 31 9.85 16.95 -27.30
C SER A 31 11.28 17.39 -27.60
N ASN A 32 11.42 18.54 -28.23
CA ASN A 32 12.72 19.18 -28.45
C ASN A 32 13.30 19.82 -27.17
N LYS A 33 12.54 19.83 -26.06
CA LYS A 33 13.03 20.31 -24.76
C LYS A 33 13.98 19.28 -24.19
N LYS A 34 15.27 19.55 -24.12
CA LYS A 34 16.28 18.81 -23.38
C LYS A 34 15.93 18.95 -21.88
N LYS A 35 15.11 18.03 -21.33
CA LYS A 35 15.03 17.87 -19.88
C LYS A 35 16.27 17.09 -19.44
N PRO A 36 16.97 17.52 -18.36
CA PRO A 36 18.03 16.70 -17.81
C PRO A 36 17.49 15.31 -17.49
N ALA A 37 18.28 14.28 -17.79
CA ALA A 37 17.92 12.92 -17.45
C ALA A 37 17.86 12.81 -15.93
N GLU A 38 16.68 12.45 -15.37
CA GLU A 38 16.52 12.15 -13.95
C GLU A 38 16.96 10.71 -13.73
N ASP A 39 18.09 10.49 -13.05
CA ASP A 39 18.58 9.15 -12.73
C ASP A 39 17.74 8.51 -11.63
N SER A 40 17.61 7.17 -11.68
CA SER A 40 17.04 6.38 -10.58
C SER A 40 17.94 6.48 -9.34
N GLY A 41 17.34 6.51 -8.16
CA GLY A 41 18.07 6.64 -6.89
C GLY A 41 18.55 8.05 -6.53
N LYS A 42 18.31 9.03 -7.41
CA LYS A 42 18.67 10.44 -7.16
C LYS A 42 17.43 11.32 -7.01
N TYR A 43 17.55 12.36 -6.17
CA TYR A 43 16.50 13.38 -6.01
C TYR A 43 16.11 13.96 -7.39
N PRO A 44 14.83 14.10 -7.68
CA PRO A 44 13.64 13.90 -6.84
C PRO A 44 13.01 12.49 -6.93
N PHE A 45 13.78 11.45 -7.22
CA PHE A 45 13.41 10.04 -7.24
C PHE A 45 12.31 9.65 -8.24
N THR A 46 12.09 10.43 -9.26
CA THR A 46 11.02 10.22 -10.26
C THR A 46 11.08 8.82 -10.89
N ARG A 47 12.29 8.31 -11.18
CA ARG A 47 12.48 7.01 -11.85
C ARG A 47 12.66 5.83 -10.89
N GLY A 48 12.74 6.09 -9.59
CA GLY A 48 12.90 5.05 -8.57
C GLY A 48 13.74 5.53 -7.40
N ILE A 49 13.60 4.87 -6.25
CA ILE A 49 14.28 5.23 -5.00
C ILE A 49 15.67 4.61 -4.87
N HIS A 50 16.00 3.60 -5.68
CA HIS A 50 17.30 2.93 -5.70
C HIS A 50 17.95 3.07 -7.09
N PRO A 51 19.29 3.12 -7.18
CA PRO A 51 19.97 3.23 -8.48
C PRO A 51 19.65 2.09 -9.44
N GLY A 52 19.76 0.86 -8.98
CA GLY A 52 19.55 -0.34 -9.78
C GLY A 52 18.10 -0.86 -9.80
N MET A 53 17.23 -0.34 -8.90
CA MET A 53 15.84 -0.79 -8.74
C MET A 53 15.73 -2.33 -8.75
N PHE A 54 14.91 -2.88 -9.63
CA PHE A 54 14.66 -4.33 -9.72
C PHE A 54 15.80 -5.13 -10.37
N ARG A 55 16.85 -4.47 -10.87
CA ARG A 55 18.08 -5.14 -11.30
C ARG A 55 18.93 -5.61 -10.10
N GLU A 56 18.76 -4.98 -8.94
CA GLU A 56 19.45 -5.32 -7.70
C GLU A 56 18.59 -6.16 -6.78
N ARG A 57 17.31 -5.76 -6.62
CA ARG A 57 16.36 -6.44 -5.74
C ARG A 57 14.93 -6.26 -6.25
N PHE A 58 14.20 -7.36 -6.39
CA PHE A 58 12.77 -7.30 -6.68
C PHE A 58 11.97 -6.67 -5.54
N TRP A 59 10.76 -6.28 -5.84
CA TRP A 59 9.77 -5.89 -4.84
C TRP A 59 9.46 -7.04 -3.89
N THR A 60 8.98 -6.72 -2.69
CA THR A 60 8.50 -7.75 -1.77
C THR A 60 7.15 -8.26 -2.27
N MET A 61 7.07 -9.54 -2.59
CA MET A 61 5.83 -10.20 -2.99
C MET A 61 5.04 -10.53 -1.72
N ARG A 62 3.86 -9.91 -1.59
CA ARG A 62 2.95 -10.06 -0.45
C ARG A 62 1.56 -10.35 -0.96
N GLN A 63 0.99 -11.48 -0.57
CA GLN A 63 -0.44 -11.71 -0.74
C GLN A 63 -1.13 -11.38 0.57
N TYR A 64 -2.17 -10.56 0.50
CA TYR A 64 -3.04 -10.23 1.61
C TYR A 64 -3.78 -11.48 2.05
N SER A 65 -3.60 -11.90 3.29
CA SER A 65 -4.11 -13.18 3.80
C SER A 65 -4.52 -13.05 5.26
N GLY A 66 -5.62 -13.68 5.59
CA GLY A 66 -6.19 -13.75 6.92
C GLY A 66 -7.66 -14.12 6.79
N PHE A 67 -8.07 -15.20 7.43
CA PHE A 67 -9.47 -15.61 7.48
C PHE A 67 -9.65 -16.62 8.60
N GLY A 68 -10.88 -16.70 9.10
CA GLY A 68 -11.21 -17.65 10.13
C GLY A 68 -10.40 -17.43 11.42
N ASP A 69 -9.78 -18.46 11.90
CA ASP A 69 -8.96 -18.45 13.10
C ASP A 69 -7.45 -18.29 12.81
N ALA A 70 -6.68 -18.12 13.87
CA ALA A 70 -5.24 -17.95 13.81
C ALA A 70 -4.50 -19.18 13.21
N LYS A 71 -5.02 -20.40 13.40
CA LYS A 71 -4.44 -21.63 12.89
C LYS A 71 -4.56 -21.73 11.37
N LEU A 72 -5.76 -21.48 10.84
CA LEU A 72 -6.01 -21.46 9.39
C LEU A 72 -5.14 -20.40 8.71
N THR A 73 -4.99 -19.24 9.34
CA THR A 73 -4.12 -18.17 8.86
C THR A 73 -2.65 -18.58 8.86
N ASN A 74 -2.16 -19.27 9.91
CA ASN A 74 -0.81 -19.82 9.98
C ASN A 74 -0.53 -20.81 8.83
N GLU A 75 -1.47 -21.75 8.60
CA GLU A 75 -1.38 -22.72 7.51
C GLU A 75 -1.27 -22.01 6.13
N ARG A 76 -2.07 -20.97 5.91
CA ARG A 76 -2.02 -20.16 4.70
C ARG A 76 -0.68 -19.42 4.57
N PHE A 77 -0.15 -18.84 5.63
CA PHE A 77 1.15 -18.17 5.61
C PHE A 77 2.28 -19.14 5.25
N LYS A 78 2.33 -20.31 5.87
CA LYS A 78 3.32 -21.36 5.56
C LYS A 78 3.20 -21.80 4.10
N PHE A 79 1.99 -22.07 3.62
CA PHE A 79 1.75 -22.42 2.21
C PHE A 79 2.28 -21.34 1.25
N MET A 80 1.98 -20.08 1.49
CA MET A 80 2.41 -18.99 0.61
C MET A 80 3.91 -18.78 0.62
N LEU A 81 4.56 -18.92 1.79
CA LEU A 81 6.03 -18.88 1.91
C LEU A 81 6.69 -20.01 1.10
N GLU A 82 6.16 -21.23 1.18
CA GLU A 82 6.62 -22.37 0.35
C GLU A 82 6.49 -22.10 -1.15
N LYS A 83 5.48 -21.34 -1.56
CA LYS A 83 5.29 -20.97 -2.98
C LYS A 83 6.15 -19.78 -3.42
N GLY A 84 7.01 -19.25 -2.54
CA GLY A 84 7.98 -18.21 -2.86
C GLY A 84 7.52 -16.79 -2.58
N GLN A 85 6.48 -16.61 -1.76
CA GLN A 85 6.14 -15.30 -1.21
C GLN A 85 7.28 -14.80 -0.31
N THR A 86 7.65 -13.52 -0.40
CA THR A 86 8.85 -12.99 0.26
C THR A 86 8.56 -12.11 1.48
N GLY A 87 7.30 -11.89 1.80
CA GLY A 87 6.83 -11.19 3.00
C GLY A 87 5.38 -11.54 3.29
N LEU A 88 4.97 -11.41 4.53
CA LEU A 88 3.60 -11.70 4.96
C LEU A 88 2.75 -10.43 4.98
N SER A 89 1.44 -10.58 4.76
CA SER A 89 0.46 -9.52 4.91
C SER A 89 -0.78 -10.08 5.60
N MET A 90 -1.07 -9.58 6.81
CA MET A 90 -2.12 -10.07 7.67
C MET A 90 -3.37 -9.20 7.57
N ALA A 91 -4.47 -9.83 7.20
CA ALA A 91 -5.81 -9.26 7.22
C ALA A 91 -6.49 -9.60 8.55
N PHE A 92 -7.06 -8.63 9.22
CA PHE A 92 -7.82 -8.83 10.46
C PHE A 92 -9.32 -8.71 10.21
N ASP A 93 -10.10 -9.44 10.97
CA ASP A 93 -11.56 -9.35 10.93
C ASP A 93 -12.05 -8.00 11.49
N LEU A 94 -13.32 -7.70 11.26
CA LEU A 94 -13.91 -6.44 11.69
C LEU A 94 -13.88 -6.26 13.22
N PRO A 95 -14.22 -7.25 14.06
CA PRO A 95 -14.12 -7.11 15.51
C PRO A 95 -12.71 -6.70 15.97
N THR A 96 -11.66 -7.38 15.48
CA THR A 96 -10.26 -7.02 15.79
C THR A 96 -9.93 -5.59 15.36
N GLN A 97 -10.45 -5.12 14.21
CA GLN A 97 -10.18 -3.78 13.69
C GLN A 97 -10.82 -2.67 14.52
N ILE A 98 -11.99 -2.93 15.12
CA ILE A 98 -12.75 -1.95 15.92
C ILE A 98 -12.68 -2.22 17.43
N GLY A 99 -11.83 -3.16 17.86
CA GLY A 99 -11.49 -3.39 19.27
C GLY A 99 -12.50 -4.18 20.08
N TYR A 100 -13.28 -5.05 19.43
CA TYR A 100 -14.14 -6.00 20.11
C TYR A 100 -13.45 -7.36 20.26
N ASP A 101 -13.66 -7.99 21.40
CA ASP A 101 -13.30 -9.39 21.60
C ASP A 101 -14.23 -10.31 20.82
N SER A 102 -13.74 -11.49 20.44
CA SER A 102 -14.51 -12.42 19.59
C SER A 102 -15.75 -13.00 20.24
N ASP A 103 -15.84 -12.97 21.58
CA ASP A 103 -16.99 -13.39 22.38
C ASP A 103 -17.95 -12.23 22.72
N SER A 104 -17.64 -11.02 22.27
CA SER A 104 -18.51 -9.86 22.41
C SER A 104 -19.80 -10.04 21.60
N PRO A 105 -20.98 -9.70 22.13
CA PRO A 105 -22.23 -9.73 21.36
C PRO A 105 -22.18 -8.89 20.07
N GLN A 106 -21.39 -7.81 20.03
CA GLN A 106 -21.21 -6.95 18.87
C GLN A 106 -20.35 -7.60 17.76
N ALA A 107 -19.63 -8.66 18.09
CA ALA A 107 -18.79 -9.40 17.15
C ALA A 107 -19.54 -10.55 16.45
N GLU A 108 -20.77 -10.87 16.89
CA GLU A 108 -21.55 -11.99 16.35
C GLU A 108 -21.72 -11.87 14.83
N GLY A 109 -21.39 -12.95 14.13
CA GLY A 109 -21.50 -13.02 12.67
C GLY A 109 -20.35 -12.37 11.87
N GLU A 110 -19.41 -11.68 12.54
CA GLU A 110 -18.26 -11.02 11.87
C GLU A 110 -16.91 -11.65 12.22
N VAL A 111 -16.84 -12.50 13.23
CA VAL A 111 -15.61 -13.16 13.67
C VAL A 111 -15.02 -14.02 12.55
N GLY A 112 -13.78 -13.75 12.16
CA GLY A 112 -13.06 -14.52 11.15
C GLY A 112 -13.56 -14.38 9.70
N LYS A 113 -14.54 -13.52 9.41
CA LYS A 113 -15.25 -13.46 8.14
C LYS A 113 -14.44 -12.78 7.03
N VAL A 114 -13.87 -11.59 7.27
CA VAL A 114 -13.12 -10.80 6.29
C VAL A 114 -11.63 -10.72 6.61
N GLY A 115 -11.20 -11.44 7.62
CA GLY A 115 -9.82 -11.47 8.10
C GLY A 115 -9.71 -12.44 9.27
N VAL A 116 -8.53 -12.56 9.86
CA VAL A 116 -8.30 -13.39 11.04
C VAL A 116 -8.74 -12.67 12.31
N SER A 117 -9.39 -13.39 13.21
CA SER A 117 -9.68 -12.92 14.56
C SER A 117 -8.44 -13.04 15.44
N ILE A 118 -7.98 -11.93 15.99
CA ILE A 118 -6.85 -11.84 16.94
C ILE A 118 -7.33 -11.08 18.18
N THR A 119 -7.89 -11.80 19.11
CA THR A 119 -8.41 -11.27 20.38
C THR A 119 -7.31 -11.17 21.44
N SER A 120 -6.33 -12.06 21.39
CA SER A 120 -5.31 -12.18 22.42
C SER A 120 -3.91 -12.41 21.84
N ILE A 121 -2.89 -12.27 22.70
CA ILE A 121 -1.53 -12.65 22.35
C ILE A 121 -1.41 -14.13 21.96
N LYS A 122 -2.24 -15.02 22.49
CA LYS A 122 -2.25 -16.45 22.16
C LYS A 122 -2.63 -16.67 20.70
N ASP A 123 -3.59 -15.91 20.18
CA ASP A 123 -3.97 -15.97 18.76
C ASP A 123 -2.82 -15.50 17.88
N MET A 124 -2.14 -14.42 18.28
CA MET A 124 -0.96 -13.92 17.55
C MET A 124 0.17 -14.96 17.59
N MET A 125 0.43 -15.61 18.72
CA MET A 125 1.40 -16.71 18.82
C MET A 125 1.04 -17.86 17.88
N THR A 126 -0.22 -18.25 17.83
CA THR A 126 -0.73 -19.31 16.95
C THR A 126 -0.58 -18.92 15.47
N ALA A 127 -0.93 -17.70 15.10
CA ALA A 127 -0.84 -17.22 13.72
C ALA A 127 0.61 -17.22 13.19
N PHE A 128 1.60 -17.02 14.07
CA PHE A 128 3.02 -17.00 13.70
C PHE A 128 3.81 -18.22 14.19
N ASP A 129 3.12 -19.27 14.64
CA ASP A 129 3.78 -20.52 15.07
C ASP A 129 4.66 -21.10 13.95
N GLY A 130 5.93 -21.39 14.29
CA GLY A 130 6.92 -21.91 13.34
C GLY A 130 7.37 -20.92 12.24
N ILE A 131 6.98 -19.65 12.31
CA ILE A 131 7.40 -18.60 11.39
C ILE A 131 8.37 -17.66 12.11
N PRO A 132 9.65 -17.62 11.75
CA PRO A 132 10.68 -16.85 12.47
C PRO A 132 10.53 -15.34 12.18
N LEU A 133 10.00 -14.56 13.12
CA LEU A 133 9.69 -13.13 12.94
C LEU A 133 10.89 -12.23 12.68
N GLY A 134 12.09 -12.60 13.16
CA GLY A 134 13.30 -11.87 12.84
C GLY A 134 13.80 -12.07 11.39
N LYS A 135 13.31 -13.08 10.67
CA LYS A 135 13.71 -13.40 9.29
C LYS A 135 12.70 -12.99 8.24
N VAL A 136 11.42 -12.97 8.57
CA VAL A 136 10.34 -12.53 7.68
C VAL A 136 9.98 -11.07 7.93
N SER A 137 9.38 -10.44 6.94
CA SER A 137 8.82 -9.10 7.08
C SER A 137 7.30 -9.21 7.01
N SER A 138 6.59 -8.72 8.03
CA SER A 138 5.14 -8.82 8.12
C SER A 138 4.49 -7.45 7.97
N SER A 139 3.40 -7.38 7.22
CA SER A 139 2.52 -6.21 7.14
C SER A 139 1.21 -6.52 7.86
N MET A 140 0.73 -5.60 8.65
CA MET A 140 -0.54 -5.71 9.37
C MET A 140 -1.48 -4.61 8.89
N THR A 141 -2.60 -5.02 8.28
CA THR A 141 -3.63 -4.09 7.82
C THR A 141 -4.56 -3.78 8.98
N ILE A 142 -4.09 -2.92 9.87
CA ILE A 142 -4.73 -2.56 11.13
C ILE A 142 -4.54 -1.07 11.41
N ASN A 143 -5.56 -0.41 11.95
CA ASN A 143 -5.58 1.04 12.17
C ASN A 143 -5.85 1.37 13.64
N SER A 144 -7.08 1.47 14.10
CA SER A 144 -7.39 1.92 15.46
C SER A 144 -6.75 1.07 16.57
N THR A 145 -6.62 -0.24 16.37
CA THR A 145 -6.01 -1.19 17.31
C THR A 145 -4.54 -1.49 16.99
N ALA A 146 -3.91 -0.72 16.09
CA ALA A 146 -2.56 -0.99 15.60
C ALA A 146 -1.50 -1.08 16.68
N SER A 147 -1.57 -0.24 17.72
CA SER A 147 -0.63 -0.27 18.84
C SER A 147 -0.69 -1.57 19.64
N THR A 148 -1.89 -2.07 19.91
CA THR A 148 -2.11 -3.35 20.60
C THR A 148 -1.57 -4.52 19.78
N LEU A 149 -1.90 -4.57 18.49
CA LEU A 149 -1.45 -5.66 17.62
C LEU A 149 0.07 -5.62 17.37
N LEU A 150 0.68 -4.43 17.34
CA LEU A 150 2.14 -4.32 17.30
C LEU A 150 2.77 -4.80 18.62
N ALA A 151 2.18 -4.49 19.77
CA ALA A 151 2.67 -4.98 21.05
C ALA A 151 2.62 -6.52 21.12
N TYR A 152 1.53 -7.14 20.64
CA TYR A 152 1.46 -8.61 20.53
C TYR A 152 2.54 -9.16 19.60
N TYR A 153 2.74 -8.54 18.44
CA TYR A 153 3.77 -8.97 17.48
C TYR A 153 5.19 -8.89 18.05
N ILE A 154 5.51 -7.84 18.79
CA ILE A 154 6.79 -7.67 19.48
C ILE A 154 6.98 -8.77 20.52
N ALA A 155 5.97 -8.99 21.39
CA ALA A 155 6.02 -10.02 22.43
C ALA A 155 6.17 -11.45 21.86
N VAL A 156 5.53 -11.74 20.72
CA VAL A 156 5.73 -13.00 20.00
C VAL A 156 7.15 -13.10 19.45
N GLY A 157 7.70 -12.02 18.86
CA GLY A 157 9.10 -11.99 18.41
C GLY A 157 10.09 -12.25 19.56
N GLU A 158 9.88 -11.63 20.71
CA GLU A 158 10.69 -11.83 21.92
C GLU A 158 10.57 -13.26 22.45
N SER A 159 9.38 -13.85 22.45
CA SER A 159 9.19 -15.26 22.83
C SER A 159 9.90 -16.25 21.90
N GLN A 160 10.14 -15.86 20.65
CA GLN A 160 10.94 -16.59 19.67
C GLN A 160 12.45 -16.31 19.79
N GLY A 161 12.88 -15.45 20.74
CA GLY A 161 14.28 -15.11 20.99
C GLY A 161 14.83 -13.96 20.12
N PHE A 162 13.98 -13.22 19.41
CA PHE A 162 14.38 -12.04 18.63
C PHE A 162 14.24 -10.76 19.46
N LYS A 163 15.15 -9.81 19.28
CA LYS A 163 15.02 -8.47 19.86
C LYS A 163 14.04 -7.64 19.03
N SER A 164 13.36 -6.68 19.66
CA SER A 164 12.47 -5.74 18.95
C SER A 164 13.16 -5.02 17.79
N THR A 165 14.47 -4.74 17.92
CA THR A 165 15.30 -4.11 16.87
C THR A 165 15.53 -4.98 15.63
N GLU A 166 15.31 -6.29 15.72
CA GLU A 166 15.45 -7.23 14.61
C GLU A 166 14.14 -7.41 13.83
N LEU A 167 13.01 -7.02 14.43
CA LEU A 167 11.69 -7.15 13.82
C LEU A 167 11.53 -6.16 12.66
N ARG A 168 10.98 -6.66 11.56
CA ARG A 168 10.76 -5.89 10.34
C ARG A 168 9.33 -6.04 9.85
N GLY A 169 8.70 -4.93 9.57
CA GLY A 169 7.32 -4.96 9.11
C GLY A 169 6.70 -3.59 8.98
N THR A 170 5.39 -3.59 8.89
CA THR A 170 4.59 -2.38 8.70
C THR A 170 3.25 -2.57 9.40
N THR A 171 2.80 -1.58 10.14
CA THR A 171 1.39 -1.39 10.48
C THR A 171 0.77 -0.37 9.54
N GLN A 172 -0.45 -0.59 9.08
CA GLN A 172 -1.13 0.42 8.25
C GLN A 172 -1.32 1.70 9.05
N ASN A 173 -1.98 1.65 10.21
CA ASN A 173 -2.07 2.72 11.19
C ASN A 173 -2.40 4.10 10.59
N ASP A 174 -3.21 4.11 9.52
CA ASP A 174 -3.66 5.31 8.81
C ASP A 174 -5.10 5.62 9.17
N ILE A 175 -5.30 6.43 10.20
CA ILE A 175 -6.65 6.72 10.70
C ILE A 175 -7.39 7.74 9.83
N LEU A 176 -6.68 8.68 9.21
CA LEU A 176 -7.34 9.73 8.41
C LEU A 176 -8.11 9.13 7.23
N LYS A 177 -7.57 8.07 6.58
CA LYS A 177 -8.31 7.40 5.51
C LYS A 177 -9.55 6.65 6.01
N GLU A 178 -9.60 6.25 7.29
CA GLU A 178 -10.80 5.65 7.87
C GLU A 178 -11.95 6.66 7.94
N TYR A 179 -11.67 7.92 8.31
CA TYR A 179 -12.69 8.97 8.30
C TYR A 179 -13.09 9.38 6.88
N ILE A 180 -12.20 9.25 5.91
CA ILE A 180 -12.45 9.67 4.51
C ILE A 180 -13.23 8.61 3.73
N ALA A 181 -12.85 7.31 3.84
CA ALA A 181 -13.29 6.30 2.88
C ALA A 181 -13.73 4.95 3.48
N ARG A 182 -13.28 4.55 4.70
CA ARG A 182 -13.45 3.17 5.15
C ARG A 182 -14.33 2.99 6.39
N ASN A 183 -14.41 3.99 7.25
CA ASN A 183 -15.29 4.05 8.45
C ASN A 183 -14.99 3.04 9.59
N THR A 184 -13.80 2.43 9.66
CA THR A 184 -13.41 1.54 10.76
C THR A 184 -12.53 2.25 11.78
N TYR A 185 -13.10 3.15 12.55
CA TYR A 185 -12.41 3.89 13.61
C TYR A 185 -13.11 3.71 14.97
N ILE A 186 -12.35 3.87 16.05
CA ILE A 186 -12.84 3.76 17.45
C ILE A 186 -12.94 5.16 18.06
N TYR A 187 -11.91 5.98 17.90
CA TYR A 187 -11.78 7.27 18.56
C TYR A 187 -12.04 8.43 17.59
N PRO A 188 -12.41 9.62 18.11
CA PRO A 188 -12.43 10.85 17.30
C PRO A 188 -11.05 11.19 16.73
N PRO A 189 -10.96 12.12 15.74
CA PRO A 189 -9.71 12.43 15.04
C PRO A 189 -8.54 12.82 15.95
N GLU A 190 -8.74 13.72 16.91
CA GLU A 190 -7.67 14.25 17.75
C GLU A 190 -6.98 13.16 18.61
N PRO A 191 -7.69 12.34 19.42
CA PRO A 191 -7.06 11.22 20.13
C PRO A 191 -6.40 10.21 19.20
N SER A 192 -6.99 9.95 18.03
CA SER A 192 -6.43 9.03 17.05
C SER A 192 -5.10 9.54 16.49
N MET A 193 -5.00 10.83 16.17
CA MET A 193 -3.76 11.45 15.70
C MET A 193 -2.66 11.41 16.79
N ARG A 194 -3.02 11.61 18.06
CA ARG A 194 -2.10 11.45 19.18
C ARG A 194 -1.53 10.04 19.25
N LEU A 195 -2.39 9.01 19.19
CA LEU A 195 -1.96 7.60 19.22
C LEU A 195 -1.01 7.25 18.06
N ILE A 196 -1.26 7.78 16.88
CA ILE A 196 -0.36 7.59 15.74
C ILE A 196 1.00 8.25 15.97
N GLY A 197 1.01 9.47 16.49
CA GLY A 197 2.25 10.16 16.85
C GLY A 197 3.04 9.38 17.91
N ASP A 198 2.38 8.88 18.95
CA ASP A 198 2.98 8.05 20.00
C ASP A 198 3.59 6.77 19.42
N MET A 199 2.90 6.11 18.50
CA MET A 199 3.39 4.90 17.85
C MET A 199 4.58 5.15 16.92
N ILE A 200 4.59 6.28 16.20
CA ILE A 200 5.73 6.68 15.35
C ILE A 200 6.97 6.92 16.23
N GLU A 201 6.82 7.65 17.34
CA GLU A 201 7.88 7.91 18.33
C GLU A 201 8.43 6.61 18.90
N PHE A 202 7.55 5.76 19.42
CA PHE A 202 7.92 4.44 19.97
C PHE A 202 8.71 3.60 18.96
N CYS A 203 8.23 3.51 17.73
CA CYS A 203 8.90 2.72 16.69
C CYS A 203 10.26 3.30 16.30
N ALA A 204 10.40 4.63 16.26
CA ALA A 204 11.68 5.27 15.96
C ALA A 204 12.76 4.90 17.00
N GLU A 205 12.39 4.77 18.27
CA GLU A 205 13.29 4.44 19.35
C GLU A 205 13.49 2.92 19.57
N LYS A 206 12.41 2.14 19.60
CA LYS A 206 12.41 0.75 20.08
C LYS A 206 12.37 -0.29 18.98
N VAL A 207 11.81 0.03 17.82
CA VAL A 207 11.66 -0.89 16.69
C VAL A 207 12.13 -0.24 15.38
N PRO A 208 13.39 0.18 15.26
CA PRO A 208 13.88 1.07 14.20
C PRO A 208 13.77 0.49 12.78
N SER A 209 13.47 -0.79 12.64
CA SER A 209 13.25 -1.45 11.35
C SER A 209 11.77 -1.58 10.96
N TRP A 210 10.87 -1.08 11.79
CA TRP A 210 9.43 -1.08 11.55
C TRP A 210 8.97 0.19 10.81
N TYR A 211 7.96 0.05 9.98
CA TYR A 211 7.22 1.15 9.36
C TYR A 211 5.92 1.37 10.15
N PRO A 212 5.86 2.39 11.03
CA PRO A 212 4.75 2.57 11.96
C PRO A 212 3.47 3.06 11.30
N VAL A 213 3.56 3.55 10.07
CA VAL A 213 2.41 4.00 9.29
C VAL A 213 2.61 3.67 7.80
N SER A 214 1.52 3.28 7.14
CA SER A 214 1.43 3.14 5.69
C SER A 214 0.26 3.99 5.18
N ILE A 215 0.57 5.20 4.77
CA ILE A 215 -0.41 6.23 4.40
C ILE A 215 -1.08 5.83 3.09
N SER A 216 -2.40 5.65 3.13
CA SER A 216 -3.13 4.88 2.12
C SER A 216 -3.97 5.75 1.21
N GLY A 217 -3.61 5.78 -0.08
CA GLY A 217 -4.47 6.24 -1.17
C GLY A 217 -5.41 5.15 -1.68
N TYR A 218 -5.02 3.87 -1.54
CA TYR A 218 -5.72 2.70 -2.07
C TYR A 218 -7.23 2.74 -1.79
N HIS A 219 -7.64 2.92 -0.54
CA HIS A 219 -9.06 2.87 -0.16
C HIS A 219 -9.86 4.04 -0.75
N MET A 220 -9.25 5.21 -0.86
CA MET A 220 -9.88 6.36 -1.51
C MET A 220 -10.04 6.12 -3.02
N ARG A 221 -9.06 5.46 -3.65
CA ARG A 221 -9.14 5.11 -5.08
C ARG A 221 -10.23 4.07 -5.33
N GLU A 222 -10.32 3.02 -4.52
CA GLU A 222 -11.39 2.02 -4.57
C GLU A 222 -12.78 2.64 -4.30
N ALA A 223 -12.85 3.74 -3.53
CA ALA A 223 -14.08 4.51 -3.29
C ALA A 223 -14.40 5.49 -4.42
N GLY A 224 -13.62 5.53 -5.51
CA GLY A 224 -13.93 6.28 -6.74
C GLY A 224 -13.15 7.59 -6.93
N CYS A 225 -12.12 7.91 -6.13
CA CYS A 225 -11.30 9.07 -6.43
C CYS A 225 -10.41 8.84 -7.66
N THR A 226 -10.07 9.90 -8.38
CA THR A 226 -9.16 9.84 -9.53
C THR A 226 -7.73 9.61 -9.09
N ALA A 227 -6.84 9.21 -10.02
CA ALA A 227 -5.40 9.04 -9.75
C ALA A 227 -4.74 10.31 -9.18
N THR A 228 -5.16 11.48 -9.63
CA THR A 228 -4.68 12.77 -9.12
C THR A 228 -5.17 13.04 -7.70
N GLN A 229 -6.44 12.77 -7.41
CA GLN A 229 -7.02 12.89 -6.08
C GLN A 229 -6.40 11.90 -5.10
N GLU A 230 -6.13 10.67 -5.53
CA GLU A 230 -5.43 9.68 -4.72
C GLU A 230 -4.08 10.22 -4.22
N ILE A 231 -3.25 10.78 -5.12
CA ILE A 231 -1.97 11.39 -4.71
C ILE A 231 -2.19 12.58 -3.77
N ALA A 232 -3.12 13.47 -4.12
CA ALA A 232 -3.33 14.71 -3.39
C ALA A 232 -3.80 14.44 -1.95
N PHE A 233 -4.79 13.58 -1.77
CA PHE A 233 -5.34 13.23 -0.45
C PHE A 233 -4.32 12.43 0.38
N THR A 234 -3.62 11.49 -0.24
CA THR A 234 -2.59 10.70 0.45
C THR A 234 -1.45 11.59 0.95
N LEU A 235 -0.98 12.54 0.14
CA LEU A 235 0.08 13.46 0.55
C LEU A 235 -0.43 14.52 1.55
N ALA A 236 -1.70 14.92 1.51
CA ALA A 236 -2.30 15.77 2.53
C ALA A 236 -2.33 15.05 3.89
N ASN A 237 -2.74 13.77 3.93
CA ASN A 237 -2.68 12.95 5.15
C ASN A 237 -1.24 12.82 5.65
N ALA A 238 -0.28 12.61 4.74
CA ALA A 238 1.15 12.56 5.12
C ALA A 238 1.62 13.85 5.78
N ILE A 239 1.24 15.01 5.26
CA ILE A 239 1.55 16.31 5.84
C ILE A 239 0.97 16.43 7.26
N ALA A 240 -0.28 15.99 7.47
CA ALA A 240 -0.91 16.02 8.78
C ALA A 240 -0.17 15.13 9.80
N TYR A 241 0.18 13.90 9.44
CA TYR A 241 0.96 13.02 10.31
C TYR A 241 2.34 13.55 10.62
N ILE A 242 3.04 14.11 9.63
CA ILE A 242 4.35 14.74 9.83
C ILE A 242 4.21 15.91 10.80
N GLN A 243 3.21 16.78 10.61
CA GLN A 243 2.99 17.92 11.50
C GLN A 243 2.71 17.47 12.94
N THR A 244 1.85 16.46 13.13
CA THR A 244 1.59 15.88 14.46
C THR A 244 2.88 15.41 15.16
N CYS A 245 3.79 14.76 14.43
CA CYS A 245 5.08 14.34 15.00
C CYS A 245 5.99 15.51 15.34
N LEU A 246 6.04 16.54 14.49
CA LEU A 246 6.83 17.75 14.73
C LEU A 246 6.29 18.53 15.94
N ASP A 247 4.96 18.64 16.08
CA ASP A 247 4.31 19.32 17.22
C ASP A 247 4.57 18.59 18.55
N LYS A 248 4.84 17.28 18.51
CA LYS A 248 5.34 16.49 19.64
C LYS A 248 6.83 16.71 19.94
N GLY A 249 7.56 17.47 19.11
CA GLY A 249 8.98 17.74 19.26
C GLY A 249 9.93 16.73 18.57
N LEU A 250 9.41 15.79 17.78
CA LEU A 250 10.24 14.87 17.01
C LEU A 250 10.95 15.62 15.87
N LYS A 251 12.15 15.19 15.49
CA LYS A 251 12.84 15.74 14.34
C LYS A 251 12.46 14.97 13.07
N ILE A 252 12.25 15.68 11.97
CA ILE A 252 11.79 15.09 10.71
C ILE A 252 12.65 13.90 10.23
N ASP A 253 13.96 13.98 10.37
CA ASP A 253 14.88 12.95 9.87
C ASP A 253 14.97 11.73 10.80
N ASP A 254 14.39 11.76 12.00
CA ASP A 254 14.37 10.62 12.92
C ASP A 254 13.25 9.62 12.55
N PHE A 255 12.12 10.11 12.03
CA PHE A 255 10.97 9.25 11.71
C PHE A 255 10.62 9.18 10.22
N ALA A 256 10.83 10.24 9.42
CA ALA A 256 10.43 10.26 8.01
C ALA A 256 11.05 9.14 7.14
N PRO A 257 12.29 8.63 7.42
CA PRO A 257 12.82 7.47 6.72
C PRO A 257 11.97 6.20 6.86
N ARG A 258 11.06 6.16 7.83
CA ARG A 258 10.16 5.03 8.14
C ARG A 258 8.69 5.31 7.82
N LEU A 259 8.37 6.42 7.19
CA LEU A 259 7.06 6.60 6.57
C LEU A 259 6.97 5.73 5.32
N SER A 260 5.85 5.07 5.15
CA SER A 260 5.52 4.30 3.96
C SER A 260 4.14 4.67 3.43
N PHE A 261 3.85 4.24 2.21
CA PHE A 261 2.63 4.59 1.52
C PHE A 261 1.97 3.35 0.92
N PHE A 262 0.69 3.46 0.61
CA PHE A 262 -0.08 2.41 -0.01
C PHE A 262 -0.97 2.98 -1.12
N PHE A 263 -0.71 2.57 -2.35
CA PHE A 263 -1.45 3.04 -3.53
C PHE A 263 -2.19 1.91 -4.23
N CYS A 264 -3.28 2.27 -4.87
CA CYS A 264 -3.99 1.43 -5.82
C CYS A 264 -3.24 1.34 -7.15
N CYS A 265 -3.49 0.32 -7.95
CA CYS A 265 -3.07 0.26 -9.35
C CYS A 265 -4.21 -0.28 -10.20
N THR A 266 -4.79 0.59 -11.02
CA THR A 266 -5.90 0.25 -11.93
C THR A 266 -5.39 -0.27 -13.27
N ILE A 267 -6.29 -0.49 -14.21
CA ILE A 267 -5.98 -0.98 -15.56
C ILE A 267 -5.44 0.14 -16.49
N GLU A 268 -5.52 1.42 -16.08
CA GLU A 268 -5.04 2.57 -16.85
C GLU A 268 -3.50 2.67 -16.85
N PHE A 269 -2.86 1.73 -17.55
CA PHE A 269 -1.43 1.43 -17.48
C PHE A 269 -0.51 2.68 -17.48
N PHE A 270 -0.66 3.56 -18.44
CA PHE A 270 0.22 4.73 -18.57
C PHE A 270 -0.03 5.78 -17.49
N GLU A 271 -1.28 5.98 -17.10
CA GLU A 271 -1.63 6.90 -16.03
C GLU A 271 -1.09 6.40 -14.68
N GLU A 272 -1.22 5.11 -14.40
CA GLU A 272 -0.70 4.49 -13.18
C GLU A 272 0.83 4.59 -13.08
N VAL A 273 1.55 4.30 -14.15
CA VAL A 273 3.01 4.49 -14.20
C VAL A 273 3.38 5.96 -13.94
N ALA A 274 2.66 6.89 -14.54
CA ALA A 274 2.88 8.33 -14.35
C ALA A 274 2.56 8.75 -12.90
N LYS A 275 1.46 8.25 -12.33
CA LYS A 275 1.03 8.48 -10.95
C LYS A 275 2.13 8.15 -9.94
N PHE A 276 2.68 6.94 -9.99
CA PHE A 276 3.74 6.52 -9.06
C PHE A 276 5.02 7.36 -9.20
N ARG A 277 5.37 7.74 -10.41
CA ARG A 277 6.54 8.61 -10.68
C ARG A 277 6.33 10.01 -10.12
N VAL A 278 5.15 10.58 -10.32
CA VAL A 278 4.78 11.91 -9.81
C VAL A 278 4.69 11.90 -8.29
N ALA A 279 4.09 10.87 -7.68
CA ALA A 279 3.98 10.73 -6.22
C ALA A 279 5.37 10.83 -5.55
N ARG A 280 6.37 10.08 -6.05
CA ARG A 280 7.75 10.18 -5.54
C ARG A 280 8.32 11.58 -5.66
N LYS A 281 8.16 12.20 -6.81
CA LYS A 281 8.70 13.54 -7.07
C LYS A 281 8.08 14.61 -6.19
N VAL A 282 6.75 14.59 -6.04
CA VAL A 282 6.02 15.58 -5.22
C VAL A 282 6.35 15.39 -3.75
N TYR A 283 6.34 14.15 -3.23
CA TYR A 283 6.73 13.85 -1.87
C TYR A 283 8.16 14.35 -1.55
N ALA A 284 9.13 14.00 -2.40
CA ALA A 284 10.51 14.44 -2.21
C ALA A 284 10.64 15.97 -2.12
N LYS A 285 9.87 16.69 -2.93
CA LYS A 285 9.81 18.17 -2.87
C LYS A 285 9.19 18.65 -1.56
N ILE A 286 8.04 18.09 -1.15
CA ILE A 286 7.36 18.46 0.10
C ILE A 286 8.32 18.29 1.28
N LEU A 287 8.97 17.14 1.40
CA LEU A 287 9.89 16.88 2.51
C LEU A 287 11.10 17.84 2.51
N LYS A 288 11.64 18.15 1.34
CA LYS A 288 12.80 19.02 1.20
C LYS A 288 12.44 20.50 1.39
N GLU A 289 11.38 20.97 0.73
CA GLU A 289 11.07 22.41 0.62
C GLU A 289 10.20 22.90 1.79
N LYS A 290 9.22 22.09 2.24
CA LYS A 290 8.33 22.47 3.35
C LYS A 290 8.88 22.05 4.71
N PHE A 291 9.38 20.83 4.83
CA PHE A 291 9.82 20.27 6.12
C PHE A 291 11.36 20.30 6.32
N HIS A 292 12.11 20.79 5.34
CA HIS A 292 13.56 20.97 5.40
C HIS A 292 14.34 19.71 5.79
N ALA A 293 13.82 18.52 5.43
CA ALA A 293 14.48 17.25 5.66
C ALA A 293 15.84 17.19 4.94
N LYS A 294 16.87 16.74 5.63
CA LYS A 294 18.26 16.69 5.14
C LYS A 294 18.70 15.29 4.77
N ASN A 295 18.16 14.28 5.46
CA ASN A 295 18.50 12.89 5.19
C ASN A 295 17.88 12.44 3.85
N PRO A 296 18.69 11.98 2.88
CA PRO A 296 18.15 11.52 1.59
C PRO A 296 17.10 10.42 1.71
N ARG A 297 17.17 9.58 2.76
CA ARG A 297 16.19 8.52 3.01
C ARG A 297 14.81 9.07 3.41
N SER A 298 14.75 10.24 4.05
CA SER A 298 13.51 10.94 4.38
C SER A 298 12.77 11.42 3.14
N LEU A 299 13.50 11.70 2.05
CA LEU A 299 12.94 12.20 0.78
C LEU A 299 12.42 11.07 -0.13
N GLN A 300 12.65 9.81 0.25
CA GLN A 300 12.25 8.64 -0.54
C GLN A 300 10.83 8.20 -0.18
N LEU A 301 9.88 8.36 -1.09
CA LEU A 301 8.56 7.77 -0.97
C LEU A 301 8.64 6.27 -1.28
N LYS A 302 8.49 5.44 -0.24
CA LYS A 302 8.43 3.98 -0.33
C LYS A 302 6.98 3.56 -0.25
N PHE A 303 6.52 2.73 -1.18
CA PHE A 303 5.12 2.36 -1.21
C PHE A 303 4.89 0.89 -1.55
N HIS A 304 3.82 0.39 -0.96
CA HIS A 304 3.14 -0.82 -1.35
C HIS A 304 2.11 -0.49 -2.44
N THR A 305 1.91 -1.41 -3.35
CA THR A 305 0.81 -1.34 -4.32
C THR A 305 -0.07 -2.58 -4.19
N GLN A 306 -1.38 -2.36 -4.25
CA GLN A 306 -2.35 -3.42 -4.51
C GLN A 306 -3.02 -3.13 -5.84
N THR A 307 -3.18 -4.17 -6.65
CA THR A 307 -3.98 -4.09 -7.88
C THR A 307 -5.43 -3.75 -7.51
N SER A 308 -6.11 -2.94 -8.33
CA SER A 308 -7.46 -2.48 -8.05
C SER A 308 -8.47 -3.62 -8.10
N GLY A 309 -9.31 -3.73 -7.06
CA GLY A 309 -10.44 -4.65 -7.01
C GLY A 309 -11.64 -4.15 -7.81
N GLU A 310 -11.86 -2.82 -7.84
CA GLU A 310 -13.02 -2.20 -8.51
C GLU A 310 -13.06 -2.49 -10.02
N SER A 311 -11.94 -2.72 -10.66
CA SER A 311 -11.84 -3.08 -12.08
C SER A 311 -12.02 -4.57 -12.37
N LEU A 312 -12.20 -5.40 -11.33
CA LEU A 312 -12.45 -6.83 -11.49
C LEU A 312 -13.95 -7.14 -11.48
N THR A 313 -14.34 -8.17 -12.25
CA THR A 313 -15.75 -8.50 -12.44
C THR A 313 -16.07 -9.91 -11.92
N ALA A 314 -17.29 -10.10 -11.42
CA ALA A 314 -17.83 -11.41 -11.05
C ALA A 314 -18.06 -12.30 -12.29
N GLN A 315 -18.43 -11.66 -13.41
CA GLN A 315 -18.62 -12.36 -14.69
C GLN A 315 -17.27 -12.71 -15.31
N GLN A 316 -17.13 -13.92 -15.80
CA GLN A 316 -15.90 -14.41 -16.44
C GLN A 316 -14.65 -14.21 -15.57
N PRO A 317 -14.61 -14.75 -14.34
CA PRO A 317 -13.58 -14.46 -13.35
C PRO A 317 -12.16 -14.79 -13.84
N ASN A 318 -12.00 -15.72 -14.76
CA ASN A 318 -10.68 -16.05 -15.34
C ASN A 318 -10.08 -14.87 -16.13
N ASN A 319 -10.88 -13.97 -16.70
CA ASN A 319 -10.39 -12.77 -17.37
C ASN A 319 -9.76 -11.77 -16.36
N ASN A 320 -10.09 -11.88 -15.07
CA ASN A 320 -9.47 -11.08 -14.03
C ASN A 320 -7.96 -11.37 -13.90
N ILE A 321 -7.50 -12.57 -14.24
CA ILE A 321 -6.06 -12.90 -14.27
C ILE A 321 -5.34 -11.97 -15.24
N VAL A 322 -5.91 -11.74 -16.43
CA VAL A 322 -5.33 -10.84 -17.45
C VAL A 322 -5.36 -9.39 -16.97
N ARG A 323 -6.49 -8.93 -16.38
CA ARG A 323 -6.60 -7.58 -15.83
C ARG A 323 -5.54 -7.35 -14.77
N VAL A 324 -5.40 -8.25 -13.81
CA VAL A 324 -4.40 -8.18 -12.73
C VAL A 324 -2.98 -8.23 -13.27
N ALA A 325 -2.70 -8.99 -14.34
CA ALA A 325 -1.37 -8.99 -14.97
C ALA A 325 -1.00 -7.62 -15.54
N ILE A 326 -1.94 -6.91 -16.18
CA ILE A 326 -1.74 -5.55 -16.69
C ILE A 326 -1.50 -4.56 -15.55
N GLN A 327 -2.32 -4.62 -14.50
CA GLN A 327 -2.16 -3.79 -13.30
C GLN A 327 -0.80 -4.05 -12.62
N THR A 328 -0.40 -5.32 -12.51
CA THR A 328 0.90 -5.72 -11.96
C THR A 328 2.05 -5.12 -12.76
N MET A 329 1.98 -5.20 -14.09
CA MET A 329 2.98 -4.61 -14.99
C MET A 329 3.07 -3.09 -14.79
N ALA A 330 1.94 -2.39 -14.63
CA ALA A 330 1.92 -0.95 -14.36
C ALA A 330 2.56 -0.61 -13.01
N ALA A 331 2.26 -1.37 -11.95
CA ALA A 331 2.87 -1.19 -10.63
C ALA A 331 4.39 -1.38 -10.65
N VAL A 332 4.88 -2.41 -11.35
CA VAL A 332 6.31 -2.69 -11.49
C VAL A 332 6.99 -1.60 -12.34
N ALA A 333 6.45 -1.26 -13.51
CA ALA A 333 6.95 -0.15 -14.32
C ALA A 333 6.91 1.19 -13.58
N GLY A 334 5.96 1.35 -12.67
CA GLY A 334 5.85 2.47 -11.74
C GLY A 334 6.86 2.48 -10.61
N GLY A 335 7.51 1.35 -10.31
CA GLY A 335 8.62 1.25 -9.34
C GLY A 335 8.16 1.04 -7.89
N THR A 336 7.17 0.17 -7.65
CA THR A 336 6.69 -0.22 -6.30
C THR A 336 7.75 -0.98 -5.49
N GLN A 337 7.70 -0.90 -4.14
CA GLN A 337 8.61 -1.63 -3.25
C GLN A 337 8.00 -2.92 -2.71
N SER A 338 6.69 -3.04 -2.68
CA SER A 338 5.99 -4.29 -2.41
C SER A 338 4.67 -4.33 -3.17
N LEU A 339 4.17 -5.53 -3.43
CA LEU A 339 3.01 -5.71 -4.30
C LEU A 339 2.11 -6.82 -3.77
N HIS A 340 0.81 -6.55 -3.77
CA HIS A 340 -0.27 -7.53 -3.70
C HIS A 340 -1.00 -7.56 -5.05
N THR A 341 -1.26 -8.76 -5.53
CA THR A 341 -2.09 -9.00 -6.72
C THR A 341 -3.39 -9.64 -6.29
N ASN A 342 -4.51 -9.01 -6.62
CA ASN A 342 -5.83 -9.56 -6.33
C ASN A 342 -6.02 -10.90 -7.05
N SER A 343 -6.77 -11.79 -6.43
CA SER A 343 -7.09 -13.09 -7.01
C SER A 343 -8.24 -12.96 -8.04
N ARG A 344 -8.35 -13.93 -8.93
CA ARG A 344 -9.39 -13.95 -9.96
C ARG A 344 -10.82 -13.92 -9.42
N ASP A 345 -11.00 -14.38 -8.19
CA ASP A 345 -12.25 -14.47 -7.44
C ASP A 345 -12.53 -13.27 -6.51
N GLU A 346 -11.72 -12.21 -6.60
CA GLU A 346 -11.83 -11.00 -5.74
C GLU A 346 -13.25 -10.42 -5.69
N ALA A 347 -13.95 -10.38 -6.82
CA ALA A 347 -15.32 -9.88 -6.89
C ALA A 347 -16.40 -10.88 -6.39
N LEU A 348 -15.99 -12.07 -5.96
CA LEU A 348 -16.91 -13.15 -5.57
C LEU A 348 -16.78 -13.52 -4.10
N ALA A 349 -15.54 -13.73 -3.61
CA ALA A 349 -15.26 -14.24 -2.26
C ALA A 349 -13.78 -14.09 -1.89
N LEU A 350 -13.44 -14.47 -0.66
CA LEU A 350 -12.04 -14.65 -0.25
C LEU A 350 -11.36 -15.72 -1.12
N PRO A 351 -10.08 -15.55 -1.46
CA PRO A 351 -9.39 -16.40 -2.42
C PRO A 351 -9.20 -17.85 -1.91
N THR A 352 -9.47 -18.80 -2.77
CA THR A 352 -9.06 -20.19 -2.56
C THR A 352 -7.53 -20.31 -2.57
N GLN A 353 -6.98 -21.46 -2.14
CA GLN A 353 -5.53 -21.70 -2.25
C GLN A 353 -5.03 -21.63 -3.68
N GLU A 354 -5.79 -22.17 -4.62
CA GLU A 354 -5.45 -22.13 -6.04
C GLU A 354 -5.45 -20.70 -6.57
N SER A 355 -6.50 -19.93 -6.32
CA SER A 355 -6.60 -18.54 -6.76
C SER A 355 -5.49 -17.67 -6.17
N ALA A 356 -5.18 -17.82 -4.88
CA ALA A 356 -4.07 -17.11 -4.23
C ALA A 356 -2.71 -17.50 -4.83
N LYS A 357 -2.50 -18.79 -5.16
CA LYS A 357 -1.30 -19.26 -5.86
C LYS A 357 -1.16 -18.65 -7.25
N ILE A 358 -2.25 -18.60 -8.04
CA ILE A 358 -2.25 -17.98 -9.37
C ILE A 358 -1.91 -16.49 -9.25
N ALA A 359 -2.50 -15.78 -8.29
CA ALA A 359 -2.21 -14.38 -8.05
C ALA A 359 -0.72 -14.14 -7.71
N LEU A 360 -0.12 -14.98 -6.85
CA LEU A 360 1.32 -14.92 -6.58
C LEU A 360 2.15 -15.22 -7.85
N ARG A 361 1.78 -16.22 -8.65
CA ARG A 361 2.48 -16.53 -9.90
C ARG A 361 2.44 -15.37 -10.89
N THR A 362 1.33 -14.60 -10.93
CA THR A 362 1.23 -13.39 -11.75
C THR A 362 2.31 -12.36 -11.41
N GLN A 363 2.74 -12.26 -10.14
CA GLN A 363 3.88 -11.40 -9.78
C GLN A 363 5.23 -12.00 -10.19
N GLN A 364 5.32 -13.32 -10.29
CA GLN A 364 6.58 -14.03 -10.55
C GLN A 364 6.89 -14.15 -12.05
N ILE A 365 5.88 -14.01 -12.93
CA ILE A 365 6.03 -13.93 -14.38
C ILE A 365 6.59 -12.57 -14.80
#